data_cac5f3c22ef3f40d72131d4f58262d55
#
_entry.id   cac5f3c22ef3f40d72131d4f58262d55
#
_cell.length_a   1.000
_cell.length_b   1.000
_cell.length_c   1.000
_cell.angle_alpha   90.00
_cell.angle_beta   90.00
_cell.angle_gamma   90.00
#
_symmetry.space_group_name_H-M   'P 1'
#
loop_
_entity.id
_entity.type
_entity.pdbx_description
1 polymer ?
#
loop_
_entity_poly.entity_id
_entity_poly.type
_entity_poly.pdbx_seq_one_letter_code
_entity_poly.pdbx_strand_id
1 'polypeptide(L)'
;SNIVISGSSAGAITVMQAEYELCNRTSWAEVLPKDFRYAGVMSFSGAILSRKGEVKYASAPAPTLMLHGTADNLVNYKQIKFFNLGFFGGGKLVKRFEKFGYNYNMYHFIGYGHEIAGSMDTTLDLQLDFIETNVIEGKRRIVEAWVDDPNVYKGVGVQSRKELYSK
;
A
#
# COMPACT_ATOMS: atom_id res chain seq x y z
N SER A 1 7.56 18.13 2.39
CA SER A 1 6.46 18.34 3.34
C SER A 1 6.55 17.35 4.48
N ASN A 2 5.80 17.58 5.55
CA ASN A 2 5.70 16.69 6.72
C ASN A 2 4.34 15.95 6.71
N ILE A 3 3.81 15.66 5.53
CA ILE A 3 2.50 15.03 5.38
C ILE A 3 2.70 13.54 5.10
N VAL A 4 2.22 12.71 6.00
CA VAL A 4 2.05 11.27 5.79
C VAL A 4 0.59 11.02 5.42
N ILE A 5 0.36 10.28 4.34
CA ILE A 5 -0.99 9.88 3.94
C ILE A 5 -1.22 8.41 4.30
N SER A 6 -2.40 8.11 4.82
CA SER A 6 -2.77 6.76 5.25
C SER A 6 -4.15 6.40 4.73
N GLY A 7 -4.36 5.13 4.44
CA GLY A 7 -5.66 4.66 3.99
C GLY A 7 -5.86 3.15 4.15
N SER A 8 -7.13 2.78 4.28
CA SER A 8 -7.59 1.40 4.41
C SER A 8 -8.49 1.04 3.23
N SER A 9 -8.34 -0.17 2.66
CA SER A 9 -9.17 -0.67 1.56
C SER A 9 -9.22 0.30 0.38
N ALA A 10 -10.38 0.85 0.02
CA ALA A 10 -10.52 1.89 -1.01
C ALA A 10 -9.67 3.13 -0.70
N GLY A 11 -9.56 3.52 0.58
CA GLY A 11 -8.67 4.60 1.03
C GLY A 11 -7.19 4.27 0.79
N ALA A 12 -6.78 3.01 0.98
CA ALA A 12 -5.42 2.56 0.67
C ALA A 12 -5.13 2.63 -0.84
N ILE A 13 -6.09 2.25 -1.68
CA ILE A 13 -5.99 2.44 -3.12
C ILE A 13 -5.83 3.92 -3.46
N THR A 14 -6.62 4.79 -2.83
CA THR A 14 -6.59 6.24 -3.05
C THR A 14 -5.23 6.84 -2.71
N VAL A 15 -4.67 6.53 -1.52
CA VAL A 15 -3.37 7.11 -1.12
C VAL A 15 -2.20 6.56 -1.96
N MET A 16 -2.23 5.28 -2.29
CA MET A 16 -1.24 4.68 -3.18
C MET A 16 -1.31 5.25 -4.60
N GLN A 17 -2.52 5.49 -5.10
CA GLN A 17 -2.73 6.11 -6.40
C GLN A 17 -2.31 7.58 -6.39
N ALA A 18 -2.62 8.33 -5.33
CA ALA A 18 -2.21 9.74 -5.21
C ALA A 18 -0.68 9.89 -5.27
N GLU A 19 0.06 9.04 -4.55
CA GLU A 19 1.54 9.03 -4.63
C GLU A 19 2.03 8.62 -6.02
N TYR A 20 1.40 7.61 -6.64
CA TYR A 20 1.74 7.18 -8.00
C TYR A 20 1.56 8.30 -9.03
N GLU A 21 0.43 9.00 -8.98
CA GLU A 21 0.13 10.13 -9.86
C GLU A 21 1.08 11.31 -9.61
N LEU A 22 1.41 11.58 -8.34
CA LEU A 22 2.37 12.62 -7.96
C LEU A 22 3.77 12.35 -8.50
N CYS A 23 4.27 11.13 -8.31
CA CYS A 23 5.59 10.72 -8.79
C CYS A 23 5.72 10.73 -10.32
N ASN A 24 4.62 10.49 -11.02
CA ASN A 24 4.54 10.48 -12.48
C ASN A 24 4.13 11.84 -13.09
N ARG A 25 3.81 12.83 -12.25
CA ARG A 25 3.40 14.17 -12.68
C ARG A 25 2.28 14.13 -13.71
N THR A 26 1.26 13.33 -13.43
CA THR A 26 0.06 13.29 -14.26
C THR A 26 -0.77 14.56 -14.07
N SER A 27 -1.79 14.77 -14.90
CA SER A 27 -2.66 15.96 -14.83
C SER A 27 -3.27 16.17 -13.43
N TRP A 28 -3.52 15.13 -12.67
CA TRP A 28 -3.99 15.22 -11.28
C TRP A 28 -3.00 15.89 -10.33
N ALA A 29 -1.71 15.76 -10.61
CA ALA A 29 -0.65 16.34 -9.80
C ALA A 29 -0.26 17.77 -10.21
N GLU A 30 -0.78 18.28 -11.31
CA GLU A 30 -0.44 19.62 -11.83
C GLU A 30 -0.88 20.76 -10.91
N VAL A 31 -1.90 20.54 -10.10
CA VAL A 31 -2.40 21.52 -9.13
C VAL A 31 -1.49 21.67 -7.91
N LEU A 32 -0.55 20.74 -7.70
CA LEU A 32 0.38 20.75 -6.58
C LEU A 32 1.70 21.43 -6.98
N PRO A 33 2.40 22.08 -6.03
CA PRO A 33 3.73 22.62 -6.28
C PRO A 33 4.68 21.56 -6.87
N LYS A 34 5.58 21.98 -7.76
CA LYS A 34 6.49 21.04 -8.47
C LYS A 34 7.43 20.27 -7.52
N ASP A 35 7.75 20.85 -6.39
CA ASP A 35 8.59 20.31 -5.34
C ASP A 35 7.80 19.59 -4.24
N PHE A 36 6.47 19.60 -4.32
CA PHE A 36 5.65 18.88 -3.34
C PHE A 36 5.94 17.37 -3.37
N ARG A 37 6.12 16.79 -2.17
CA ARG A 37 6.28 15.35 -1.93
C ARG A 37 5.60 15.00 -0.61
N TYR A 38 4.98 13.84 -0.56
CA TYR A 38 4.59 13.26 0.72
C TYR A 38 5.82 12.82 1.51
N ALA A 39 5.74 12.86 2.83
CA ALA A 39 6.79 12.36 3.72
C ALA A 39 6.73 10.83 3.86
N GLY A 40 5.56 10.25 3.71
CA GLY A 40 5.34 8.80 3.74
C GLY A 40 3.93 8.42 3.30
N VAL A 41 3.76 7.15 2.97
CA VAL A 41 2.49 6.54 2.57
C VAL A 41 2.27 5.28 3.41
N MET A 42 1.08 5.12 3.99
CA MET A 42 0.68 3.91 4.71
C MET A 42 -0.57 3.29 4.07
N SER A 43 -0.47 2.02 3.69
CA SER A 43 -1.47 1.31 2.90
C SER A 43 -1.88 0.01 3.60
N PHE A 44 -3.15 -0.07 3.99
CA PHE A 44 -3.77 -1.26 4.59
C PHE A 44 -4.68 -1.95 3.58
N SER A 45 -4.20 -3.04 2.97
CA SER A 45 -4.84 -3.76 1.86
C SER A 45 -5.11 -2.86 0.65
N GLY A 46 -4.07 -2.18 0.16
CA GLY A 46 -4.16 -1.27 -0.97
C GLY A 46 -3.65 -1.85 -2.29
N ALA A 47 -3.85 -1.08 -3.35
CA ALA A 47 -3.38 -1.42 -4.69
C ALA A 47 -3.19 -0.15 -5.53
N ILE A 48 -2.49 -0.30 -6.66
CA ILE A 48 -2.35 0.74 -7.69
C ILE A 48 -3.02 0.28 -8.97
N LEU A 49 -3.81 1.16 -9.57
CA LEU A 49 -4.34 1.00 -10.91
C LEU A 49 -3.38 1.62 -11.93
N SER A 50 -2.88 0.81 -12.86
CA SER A 50 -2.07 1.32 -13.96
C SER A 50 -2.70 1.00 -15.32
N ARG A 51 -2.80 2.00 -16.17
CA ARG A 51 -3.26 1.86 -17.57
C ARG A 51 -2.13 1.53 -18.54
N LYS A 52 -0.92 1.33 -18.04
CA LYS A 52 0.29 1.02 -18.85
C LYS A 52 0.72 -0.45 -18.72
N GLY A 53 -0.12 -1.29 -18.12
CA GLY A 53 0.15 -2.72 -17.93
C GLY A 53 1.21 -3.05 -16.86
N GLU A 54 1.83 -2.05 -16.26
CA GLU A 54 2.80 -2.16 -15.18
C GLU A 54 2.83 -0.88 -14.33
N VAL A 55 3.38 -0.98 -13.12
CA VAL A 55 3.62 0.19 -12.26
C VAL A 55 5.05 0.68 -12.49
N LYS A 56 5.17 1.89 -12.98
CA LYS A 56 6.44 2.61 -13.16
C LYS A 56 6.35 3.99 -12.53
N TYR A 57 7.32 4.34 -11.73
CA TYR A 57 7.47 5.66 -11.15
C TYR A 57 8.51 6.46 -11.93
N ALA A 58 8.19 7.68 -12.33
CA ALA A 58 9.12 8.60 -12.99
C ALA A 58 10.12 9.20 -11.99
N SER A 59 9.71 9.36 -10.72
CA SER A 59 10.59 9.68 -9.60
C SER A 59 10.36 8.68 -8.47
N ALA A 60 11.34 8.50 -7.58
CA ALA A 60 11.19 7.59 -6.45
C ALA A 60 9.99 7.99 -5.58
N PRO A 61 9.13 7.03 -5.18
CA PRO A 61 8.04 7.30 -4.27
C PRO A 61 8.55 7.61 -2.86
N ALA A 62 7.70 8.25 -2.05
CA ALA A 62 7.92 8.40 -0.63
C ALA A 62 8.08 7.04 0.06
N PRO A 63 8.75 6.97 1.21
CA PRO A 63 8.75 5.77 2.04
C PRO A 63 7.34 5.21 2.19
N THR A 64 7.17 3.92 1.98
CA THR A 64 5.84 3.31 1.90
C THR A 64 5.73 2.11 2.84
N LEU A 65 4.76 2.17 3.77
CA LEU A 65 4.35 1.03 4.59
C LEU A 65 3.17 0.33 3.91
N MET A 66 3.28 -0.98 3.73
CA MET A 66 2.21 -1.82 3.15
C MET A 66 1.91 -2.98 4.09
N LEU A 67 0.65 -3.13 4.49
CA LEU A 67 0.12 -4.29 5.19
C LEU A 67 -0.93 -4.95 4.31
N HIS A 68 -0.80 -6.26 4.03
CA HIS A 68 -1.72 -6.93 3.10
C HIS A 68 -1.89 -8.42 3.44
N GLY A 69 -3.12 -8.89 3.47
CA GLY A 69 -3.42 -10.32 3.62
C GLY A 69 -3.13 -11.10 2.34
N THR A 70 -2.40 -12.21 2.44
CA THR A 70 -2.00 -12.99 1.26
C THR A 70 -3.17 -13.68 0.55
N ALA A 71 -4.30 -13.88 1.25
CA ALA A 71 -5.54 -14.45 0.73
C ALA A 71 -6.59 -13.37 0.38
N ASP A 72 -6.22 -12.08 0.37
CA ASP A 72 -7.14 -11.00 0.02
C ASP A 72 -7.58 -11.11 -1.44
N ASN A 73 -8.90 -11.33 -1.62
CA ASN A 73 -9.56 -11.44 -2.91
C ASN A 73 -10.46 -10.23 -3.22
N LEU A 74 -10.65 -9.34 -2.25
CA LEU A 74 -11.45 -8.12 -2.43
C LEU A 74 -10.58 -7.03 -3.04
N VAL A 75 -9.48 -6.66 -2.37
CA VAL A 75 -8.37 -5.92 -2.97
C VAL A 75 -7.26 -6.93 -3.23
N ASN A 76 -7.22 -7.46 -4.44
CA ASN A 76 -6.38 -8.60 -4.77
C ASN A 76 -4.91 -8.37 -4.37
N TYR A 77 -4.38 -9.26 -3.52
CA TYR A 77 -3.01 -9.19 -3.02
C TYR A 77 -1.95 -9.24 -4.13
N LYS A 78 -2.19 -10.00 -5.22
CA LYS A 78 -1.25 -10.16 -6.32
C LYS A 78 -1.45 -9.09 -7.38
N GLN A 79 -2.09 -9.46 -8.47
CA GLN A 79 -2.50 -8.54 -9.54
C GLN A 79 -3.67 -9.12 -10.31
N ILE A 80 -4.50 -8.22 -10.82
CA ILE A 80 -5.47 -8.52 -11.88
C ILE A 80 -5.07 -7.69 -13.09
N LYS A 81 -4.96 -8.33 -14.26
CA LYS A 81 -4.55 -7.64 -15.47
C LYS A 81 -5.50 -8.00 -16.60
N PHE A 82 -5.94 -6.98 -17.33
CA PHE A 82 -6.73 -7.11 -18.55
C PHE A 82 -6.16 -6.17 -19.61
N PHE A 83 -5.51 -6.71 -20.63
CA PHE A 83 -4.72 -5.96 -21.59
C PHE A 83 -3.70 -5.03 -20.88
N ASN A 84 -3.77 -3.71 -21.16
CA ASN A 84 -2.89 -2.71 -20.56
C ASN A 84 -3.41 -2.17 -19.21
N LEU A 85 -4.62 -2.54 -18.81
CA LEU A 85 -5.16 -2.19 -17.52
C LEU A 85 -4.71 -3.22 -16.48
N GLY A 86 -4.02 -2.77 -15.45
CA GLY A 86 -3.57 -3.61 -14.36
C GLY A 86 -3.93 -3.03 -13.01
N PHE A 87 -4.39 -3.89 -12.12
CA PHE A 87 -4.63 -3.61 -10.72
C PHE A 87 -3.61 -4.39 -9.91
N PHE A 88 -2.71 -3.70 -9.22
CA PHE A 88 -1.52 -4.28 -8.60
C PHE A 88 -1.60 -4.15 -7.08
N GLY A 89 -1.81 -5.26 -6.39
CA GLY A 89 -1.85 -5.32 -4.94
C GLY A 89 -0.46 -5.39 -4.30
N GLY A 90 -0.43 -5.34 -2.96
CA GLY A 90 0.79 -5.24 -2.17
C GLY A 90 1.86 -6.28 -2.51
N GLY A 91 1.47 -7.56 -2.67
CA GLY A 91 2.41 -8.63 -3.02
C GLY A 91 3.02 -8.52 -4.42
N LYS A 92 2.42 -7.73 -5.32
CA LYS A 92 3.02 -7.41 -6.61
C LYS A 92 3.82 -6.11 -6.56
N LEU A 93 3.34 -5.13 -5.80
CA LEU A 93 4.02 -3.84 -5.65
C LEU A 93 5.36 -3.99 -4.94
N VAL A 94 5.45 -4.81 -3.88
CA VAL A 94 6.70 -5.03 -3.15
C VAL A 94 7.84 -5.47 -4.07
N LYS A 95 7.57 -6.38 -5.02
CA LYS A 95 8.56 -6.81 -6.01
C LYS A 95 9.06 -5.67 -6.91
N ARG A 96 8.21 -4.67 -7.12
CA ARG A 96 8.58 -3.46 -7.87
C ARG A 96 9.44 -2.55 -7.03
N PHE A 97 9.06 -2.35 -5.75
CA PHE A 97 9.82 -1.56 -4.80
C PHE A 97 11.22 -2.14 -4.57
N GLU A 98 11.31 -3.46 -4.38
CA GLU A 98 12.57 -4.19 -4.28
C GLU A 98 13.46 -3.99 -5.51
N LYS A 99 12.92 -4.24 -6.71
CA LYS A 99 13.66 -4.14 -7.98
C LYS A 99 14.32 -2.78 -8.19
N PHE A 100 13.65 -1.70 -7.79
CA PHE A 100 14.14 -0.32 -7.96
C PHE A 100 14.79 0.26 -6.71
N GLY A 101 14.89 -0.53 -5.64
CA GLY A 101 15.53 -0.11 -4.39
C GLY A 101 14.81 1.04 -3.70
N TYR A 102 13.47 1.11 -3.80
CA TYR A 102 12.69 2.11 -3.10
C TYR A 102 12.67 1.85 -1.60
N ASN A 103 12.30 2.84 -0.80
CA ASN A 103 12.21 2.73 0.64
C ASN A 103 10.82 2.19 1.03
N TYR A 104 10.75 0.99 1.64
CA TYR A 104 9.48 0.39 2.00
C TYR A 104 9.57 -0.54 3.19
N ASN A 105 8.43 -0.69 3.89
CA ASN A 105 8.18 -1.75 4.83
C ASN A 105 6.95 -2.53 4.35
N MET A 106 7.07 -3.82 4.13
CA MET A 106 5.99 -4.71 3.70
C MET A 106 5.77 -5.83 4.72
N TYR A 107 4.54 -5.95 5.18
CA TYR A 107 4.08 -7.02 6.07
C TYR A 107 3.04 -7.88 5.34
N HIS A 108 3.41 -9.12 5.04
CA HIS A 108 2.57 -10.13 4.41
C HIS A 108 1.88 -10.96 5.50
N PHE A 109 0.57 -10.77 5.68
CA PHE A 109 -0.20 -11.54 6.65
C PHE A 109 -0.66 -12.85 6.02
N ILE A 110 -0.01 -13.97 6.39
CA ILE A 110 -0.21 -15.29 5.77
C ILE A 110 -1.62 -15.81 6.06
N GLY A 111 -2.37 -16.15 4.99
CA GLY A 111 -3.72 -16.70 5.09
C GLY A 111 -4.81 -15.68 5.42
N TYR A 112 -4.46 -14.45 5.80
CA TYR A 112 -5.43 -13.39 6.03
C TYR A 112 -6.00 -12.86 4.71
N GLY A 113 -7.28 -12.51 4.72
CA GLY A 113 -8.00 -11.87 3.63
C GLY A 113 -8.02 -10.35 3.77
N HIS A 114 -9.19 -9.76 3.44
CA HIS A 114 -9.38 -8.31 3.45
C HIS A 114 -9.52 -7.70 4.86
N GLU A 115 -9.61 -8.50 5.90
CA GLU A 115 -9.66 -8.05 7.30
C GLU A 115 -8.44 -7.21 7.69
N ILE A 116 -7.30 -7.38 7.02
CA ILE A 116 -6.10 -6.55 7.25
C ILE A 116 -6.36 -5.08 6.91
N ALA A 117 -7.34 -4.76 6.08
CA ALA A 117 -7.79 -3.39 5.86
C ALA A 117 -8.26 -2.72 7.16
N GLY A 118 -8.79 -3.48 8.13
CA GLY A 118 -9.21 -2.99 9.44
C GLY A 118 -8.13 -3.01 10.52
N SER A 119 -6.88 -3.31 10.19
CA SER A 119 -5.80 -3.51 11.18
C SER A 119 -5.10 -2.23 11.68
N MET A 120 -5.61 -1.05 11.35
CA MET A 120 -4.95 0.22 11.70
C MET A 120 -4.71 0.35 13.21
N ASP A 121 -5.69 0.00 14.04
CA ASP A 121 -5.56 0.10 15.51
C ASP A 121 -4.67 -1.01 16.09
N THR A 122 -4.68 -2.19 15.50
CA THR A 122 -3.98 -3.37 16.01
C THR A 122 -2.52 -3.47 15.55
N THR A 123 -2.08 -2.58 14.66
CA THR A 123 -0.72 -2.54 14.10
C THR A 123 -0.05 -1.19 14.33
N LEU A 124 -0.41 -0.50 15.41
CA LEU A 124 0.16 0.82 15.75
C LEU A 124 1.67 0.79 15.96
N ASP A 125 2.21 -0.28 16.52
CA ASP A 125 3.64 -0.50 16.69
C ASP A 125 4.39 -0.47 15.35
N LEU A 126 3.87 -1.15 14.33
CA LEU A 126 4.46 -1.17 12.99
C LEU A 126 4.38 0.21 12.32
N GLN A 127 3.29 0.94 12.55
CA GLN A 127 3.09 2.28 12.01
C GLN A 127 4.04 3.28 12.67
N LEU A 128 4.15 3.25 14.00
CA LEU A 128 5.04 4.13 14.76
C LEU A 128 6.50 3.89 14.39
N ASP A 129 6.94 2.63 14.35
CA ASP A 129 8.28 2.25 13.92
C ASP A 129 8.61 2.75 12.51
N PHE A 130 7.67 2.62 11.58
CA PHE A 130 7.81 3.15 10.22
C PHE A 130 7.91 4.68 10.20
N ILE A 131 7.01 5.37 10.90
CA ILE A 131 6.99 6.84 10.95
C ILE A 131 8.28 7.36 11.58
N GLU A 132 8.70 6.80 12.72
CA GLU A 132 9.91 7.22 13.41
C GLU A 132 11.15 7.00 12.53
N THR A 133 11.35 5.78 12.05
CA THR A 133 12.59 5.40 11.36
C THR A 133 12.63 5.90 9.92
N ASN A 134 11.59 5.62 9.13
CA ASN A 134 11.63 5.88 7.69
C ASN A 134 11.25 7.33 7.33
N VAL A 135 10.39 7.98 8.17
CA VAL A 135 9.88 9.33 7.89
C VAL A 135 10.61 10.38 8.68
N ILE A 136 10.60 10.31 10.02
CA ILE A 136 11.18 11.37 10.89
C ILE A 136 12.69 11.35 10.82
N GLU A 137 13.32 10.19 11.06
CA GLU A 137 14.77 10.04 10.97
C GLU A 137 15.29 10.02 9.52
N GLY A 138 14.41 9.83 8.54
CA GLY A 138 14.75 9.78 7.12
C GLY A 138 15.64 8.61 6.74
N LYS A 139 15.69 7.56 7.55
CA LYS A 139 16.51 6.39 7.28
C LYS A 139 15.93 5.56 6.12
N ARG A 140 16.80 5.16 5.20
CA ARG A 140 16.44 4.15 4.21
C ARG A 140 16.48 2.78 4.87
N ARG A 141 15.33 2.29 5.29
CA ARG A 141 15.18 0.95 5.85
C ARG A 141 14.16 0.17 5.02
N ILE A 142 14.58 -1.02 4.59
CA ILE A 142 13.71 -1.96 3.87
C ILE A 142 13.36 -3.09 4.83
N VAL A 143 12.08 -3.32 5.03
CA VAL A 143 11.53 -4.44 5.79
C VAL A 143 10.61 -5.23 4.89
N GLU A 144 10.81 -6.54 4.81
CA GLU A 144 9.85 -7.47 4.22
C GLU A 144 9.65 -8.61 5.22
N ALA A 145 8.48 -8.66 5.84
CA ALA A 145 8.16 -9.61 6.89
C ALA A 145 6.91 -10.43 6.54
N TRP A 146 6.96 -11.71 6.87
CA TRP A 146 5.85 -12.65 6.73
C TRP A 146 5.29 -12.93 8.11
N VAL A 147 4.04 -12.51 8.34
CA VAL A 147 3.37 -12.64 9.63
C VAL A 147 2.46 -13.86 9.58
N ASP A 148 2.82 -14.87 10.34
CA ASP A 148 2.07 -16.12 10.49
C ASP A 148 1.65 -16.28 11.95
N ASP A 149 0.79 -15.38 12.42
CA ASP A 149 0.22 -15.42 13.76
C ASP A 149 -1.31 -15.31 13.69
N PRO A 150 -2.04 -16.38 14.04
CA PRO A 150 -3.50 -16.41 13.99
C PRO A 150 -4.16 -15.41 14.97
N ASN A 151 -3.39 -14.80 15.88
CA ASN A 151 -3.90 -13.89 16.89
C ASN A 151 -3.64 -12.40 16.57
N VAL A 152 -2.84 -12.11 15.56
CA VAL A 152 -2.46 -10.72 15.22
C VAL A 152 -3.66 -9.85 14.92
N TYR A 153 -4.68 -10.40 14.26
CA TYR A 153 -5.88 -9.65 13.94
C TYR A 153 -7.10 -10.56 13.80
N LYS A 154 -8.11 -10.31 14.64
CA LYS A 154 -9.43 -10.96 14.57
C LYS A 154 -10.52 -9.91 14.33
N GLY A 155 -10.30 -9.00 13.40
CA GLY A 155 -11.26 -7.96 13.07
C GLY A 155 -12.48 -8.48 12.33
N VAL A 156 -13.58 -7.77 12.48
CA VAL A 156 -14.81 -8.00 11.72
C VAL A 156 -14.68 -7.22 10.41
N GLY A 157 -14.26 -7.89 9.35
CA GLY A 157 -14.13 -7.28 8.02
C GLY A 157 -14.90 -8.06 6.97
N VAL A 158 -15.25 -7.41 5.88
CA VAL A 158 -15.76 -8.07 4.67
C VAL A 158 -14.60 -8.84 4.05
N GLN A 159 -14.66 -10.17 4.09
CA GLN A 159 -13.58 -11.03 3.64
C GLN A 159 -13.70 -11.45 2.17
N SER A 160 -14.85 -11.24 1.56
CA SER A 160 -15.09 -11.59 0.16
C SER A 160 -16.04 -10.64 -0.54
N ARG A 161 -15.95 -10.59 -1.88
CA ARG A 161 -16.93 -9.82 -2.70
C ARG A 161 -18.34 -10.31 -2.49
N LYS A 162 -18.55 -11.62 -2.28
CA LYS A 162 -19.87 -12.19 -2.04
C LYS A 162 -20.48 -11.63 -0.77
N GLU A 163 -19.72 -11.50 0.31
CA GLU A 163 -20.19 -10.91 1.56
C GLU A 163 -20.49 -9.42 1.42
N LEU A 164 -19.69 -8.69 0.64
CA LEU A 164 -19.91 -7.27 0.38
C LEU A 164 -21.27 -6.99 -0.29
N TYR A 165 -21.67 -7.85 -1.22
CA TYR A 165 -22.89 -7.68 -2.01
C TYR A 165 -24.09 -8.52 -1.53
N SER A 166 -23.97 -9.20 -0.40
CA SER A 166 -25.02 -10.04 0.17
C SER A 166 -25.93 -9.31 1.17
N LYS A 167 -25.78 -7.98 1.31
CA LYS A 167 -26.61 -7.14 2.18
C LYS A 167 -27.69 -6.43 1.40
#